data_6afcfd831aeec2a90be4770d9c90c8df
#
_entry.id   6afcfd831aeec2a90be4770d9c90c8df
#
_cell.length_a   1.000
_cell.length_b   1.000
_cell.length_c   1.000
_cell.angle_alpha   90.00
_cell.angle_beta   90.00
_cell.angle_gamma   90.00
#
_symmetry.space_group_name_H-M   'P 1'
#
loop_
_entity.id
_entity.type
_entity.pdbx_description
1 polymer ?
#
loop_
_entity_poly.entity_id
_entity_poly.type
_entity_poly.pdbx_seq_one_letter_code
_entity_poly.pdbx_strand_id
1 'polypeptide(L)'
;MLDKIDRKLLCLLQQDCTLSLQALADAVNLTTTPCWKRLKRLEDDGILLGRVALLDPEKLGLGLTAFVLIKTQHHSSEWYCRLVTVVSEMPEVLGFWRMAGEYDYLMRVQVADMKRYDDFYKRLVNSVPGLSDVTSSFAMEQIKYTTSLPIE
;
A
#
# COMPACT_ATOMS: atom_id res chain seq x y z
N MET A 1 -3.20 5.32 -23.64
CA MET A 1 -2.66 6.59 -23.09
C MET A 1 -3.78 7.35 -22.39
N LEU A 2 -3.47 7.99 -21.27
CA LEU A 2 -4.46 8.76 -20.52
C LEU A 2 -4.59 10.17 -21.09
N ASP A 3 -5.81 10.58 -21.39
CA ASP A 3 -6.11 11.96 -21.81
C ASP A 3 -6.49 12.82 -20.57
N LYS A 4 -6.81 14.08 -20.81
CA LYS A 4 -7.16 15.02 -19.73
C LYS A 4 -8.41 14.61 -18.97
N ILE A 5 -9.38 14.02 -19.66
CA ILE A 5 -10.64 13.57 -19.05
C ILE A 5 -10.36 12.37 -18.15
N ASP A 6 -9.58 11.40 -18.61
CA ASP A 6 -9.18 10.24 -17.82
C ASP A 6 -8.48 10.68 -16.53
N ARG A 7 -7.53 11.61 -16.63
CA ARG A 7 -6.79 12.13 -15.49
C ARG A 7 -7.71 12.83 -14.49
N LYS A 8 -8.64 13.62 -14.97
CA LYS A 8 -9.61 14.32 -14.12
C LYS A 8 -10.53 13.33 -13.40
N LEU A 9 -11.01 12.30 -14.08
CA LEU A 9 -11.81 11.23 -13.45
C LEU A 9 -11.02 10.52 -12.35
N LEU A 10 -9.77 10.18 -12.60
CA LEU A 10 -8.91 9.53 -11.61
C LEU A 10 -8.65 10.44 -10.40
N CYS A 11 -8.42 11.73 -10.62
CA CYS A 11 -8.27 12.69 -9.52
C CYS A 11 -9.51 12.76 -8.65
N LEU A 12 -10.68 12.81 -9.26
CA LEU A 12 -11.96 12.83 -8.53
C LEU A 12 -12.15 11.55 -7.72
N LEU A 13 -11.89 10.40 -8.30
CA LEU A 13 -12.02 9.11 -7.62
C LEU A 13 -11.05 8.95 -6.46
N GLN A 14 -9.84 9.48 -6.56
CA GLN A 14 -8.87 9.45 -5.46
C GLN A 14 -9.36 10.27 -4.26
N GLN A 15 -10.11 11.33 -4.49
CA GLN A 15 -10.65 12.19 -3.43
C GLN A 15 -11.91 11.60 -2.81
N ASP A 16 -12.80 11.07 -3.65
CA ASP A 16 -14.08 10.50 -3.21
C ASP A 16 -14.57 9.46 -4.22
N CYS A 17 -14.32 8.20 -3.94
CA CYS A 17 -14.76 7.10 -4.81
C CYS A 17 -16.26 6.76 -4.67
N THR A 18 -17.00 7.47 -3.80
CA THR A 18 -18.44 7.28 -3.62
C THR A 18 -19.27 8.12 -4.59
N LEU A 19 -18.65 9.01 -5.37
CA LEU A 19 -19.32 9.82 -6.36
C LEU A 19 -20.10 8.94 -7.35
N SER A 20 -21.32 9.35 -7.67
CA SER A 20 -22.15 8.64 -8.64
C SER A 20 -21.57 8.77 -10.05
N LEU A 21 -21.96 7.85 -10.94
CA LEU A 21 -21.58 7.95 -12.35
C LEU A 21 -22.05 9.27 -12.96
N GLN A 22 -23.26 9.73 -12.61
CA GLN A 22 -23.79 11.01 -13.09
C GLN A 22 -22.92 12.19 -12.60
N ALA A 23 -22.53 12.18 -11.33
CA ALA A 23 -21.68 13.24 -10.79
C ALA A 23 -20.31 13.28 -11.48
N LEU A 24 -19.71 12.13 -11.71
CA LEU A 24 -18.44 12.03 -12.45
C LEU A 24 -18.58 12.51 -13.90
N ALA A 25 -19.63 12.08 -14.59
CA ALA A 25 -19.89 12.50 -15.97
C ALA A 25 -20.08 14.02 -16.06
N ASP A 26 -20.87 14.60 -15.16
CA ASP A 26 -21.12 16.05 -15.13
C ASP A 26 -19.82 16.83 -14.88
N ALA A 27 -18.96 16.32 -14.02
CA ALA A 27 -17.67 16.97 -13.69
C ALA A 27 -16.70 17.05 -14.90
N VAL A 28 -16.85 16.16 -15.87
CA VAL A 28 -16.02 16.10 -17.08
C VAL A 28 -16.79 16.44 -18.35
N ASN A 29 -18.01 16.96 -18.22
CA ASN A 29 -18.87 17.38 -19.33
C ASN A 29 -19.18 16.24 -20.32
N LEU A 30 -19.44 15.06 -19.79
CA LEU A 30 -19.85 13.89 -20.55
C LEU A 30 -21.23 13.43 -20.10
N THR A 31 -21.90 12.67 -20.96
CA THR A 31 -23.05 11.87 -20.56
C THR A 31 -22.56 10.59 -19.85
N THR A 32 -23.47 9.87 -19.20
CA THR A 32 -23.10 8.72 -18.38
C THR A 32 -22.47 7.57 -19.17
N THR A 33 -22.95 7.29 -20.38
CA THR A 33 -22.44 6.17 -21.19
C THR A 33 -20.97 6.31 -21.57
N PRO A 34 -20.51 7.41 -22.19
CA PRO A 34 -19.08 7.56 -22.47
C PRO A 34 -18.23 7.66 -21.22
N CYS A 35 -18.75 8.23 -20.13
CA CYS A 35 -18.05 8.25 -18.84
C CYS A 35 -17.86 6.84 -18.31
N TRP A 36 -18.90 6.01 -18.32
CA TRP A 36 -18.83 4.62 -17.88
C TRP A 36 -17.79 3.83 -18.70
N LYS A 37 -17.77 4.03 -20.01
CA LYS A 37 -16.82 3.34 -20.90
C LYS A 37 -15.37 3.70 -20.55
N ARG A 38 -15.10 4.96 -20.22
CA ARG A 38 -13.77 5.39 -19.79
C ARG A 38 -13.38 4.75 -18.47
N LEU A 39 -14.26 4.74 -17.49
CA LEU A 39 -14.00 4.12 -16.19
C LEU A 39 -13.76 2.61 -16.35
N LYS A 40 -14.55 1.94 -17.15
CA LYS A 40 -14.38 0.51 -17.44
C LYS A 40 -13.04 0.22 -18.10
N ARG A 41 -12.61 1.04 -19.04
CA ARG A 41 -11.31 0.90 -19.67
C ARG A 41 -10.18 1.10 -18.66
N LEU A 42 -10.29 2.09 -17.77
CA LEU A 42 -9.28 2.32 -16.72
C LEU A 42 -9.17 1.15 -15.75
N GLU A 43 -10.28 0.51 -15.44
CA GLU A 43 -10.29 -0.72 -14.63
C GLU A 43 -9.67 -1.89 -15.41
N ASP A 44 -10.08 -2.11 -16.65
CA ASP A 44 -9.61 -3.24 -17.47
C ASP A 44 -8.11 -3.12 -17.78
N ASP A 45 -7.61 -1.90 -17.96
CA ASP A 45 -6.19 -1.64 -18.19
C ASP A 45 -5.35 -1.70 -16.89
N GLY A 46 -5.97 -1.93 -15.75
CA GLY A 46 -5.28 -2.04 -14.47
C GLY A 46 -4.79 -0.72 -13.90
N ILE A 47 -5.26 0.42 -14.41
CA ILE A 47 -4.90 1.74 -13.89
C ILE A 47 -5.68 2.02 -12.61
N LEU A 48 -6.98 1.74 -12.62
CA LEU A 48 -7.84 1.81 -11.44
C LEU A 48 -7.90 0.43 -10.82
N LEU A 49 -7.17 0.25 -9.70
CA LEU A 49 -7.01 -1.05 -9.06
C LEU A 49 -8.22 -1.46 -8.22
N GLY A 50 -8.93 -0.51 -7.66
CA GLY A 50 -10.08 -0.79 -6.81
C GLY A 50 -10.54 0.43 -6.03
N ARG A 51 -11.62 0.24 -5.29
CA ARG A 51 -12.20 1.26 -4.40
C ARG A 51 -12.28 0.64 -3.02
N VAL A 52 -11.63 1.27 -2.04
CA VAL A 52 -11.56 0.74 -0.67
C VAL A 52 -11.89 1.85 0.33
N ALA A 53 -12.44 1.45 1.46
CA ALA A 53 -12.62 2.35 2.59
C ALA A 53 -11.28 2.59 3.27
N LEU A 54 -11.03 3.84 3.67
CA LEU A 54 -9.87 4.19 4.49
C LEU A 54 -10.31 4.22 5.95
N LEU A 55 -9.51 3.63 6.81
CA LEU A 55 -9.79 3.53 8.25
C LEU A 55 -8.73 4.27 9.04
N ASP A 56 -9.12 4.82 10.18
CA ASP A 56 -8.19 5.45 11.11
C ASP A 56 -7.57 4.38 12.02
N PRO A 57 -6.30 4.07 11.88
CA PRO A 57 -5.69 3.00 12.66
C PRO A 57 -5.66 3.29 14.15
N GLU A 58 -5.49 4.54 14.57
CA GLU A 58 -5.47 4.90 15.98
C GLU A 58 -6.82 4.61 16.65
N LYS A 59 -7.92 4.93 15.98
CA LYS A 59 -9.27 4.68 16.49
C LYS A 59 -9.62 3.20 16.54
N LEU A 60 -8.88 2.37 15.82
CA LEU A 60 -9.02 0.92 15.84
C LEU A 60 -8.05 0.26 16.84
N GLY A 61 -7.29 1.06 17.59
CA GLY A 61 -6.31 0.53 18.52
C GLY A 61 -5.04 -0.01 17.86
N LEU A 62 -4.74 0.41 16.63
CA LEU A 62 -3.57 -0.01 15.84
C LEU A 62 -2.64 1.17 15.59
N GLY A 63 -2.30 1.91 16.64
CA GLY A 63 -1.63 3.20 16.51
C GLY A 63 -0.10 3.16 16.37
N LEU A 64 0.55 2.00 16.40
CA LEU A 64 2.00 1.92 16.28
C LEU A 64 2.41 1.56 14.86
N THR A 65 3.13 2.49 14.21
CA THR A 65 3.71 2.27 12.89
C THR A 65 5.20 1.98 13.00
N ALA A 66 5.65 0.88 12.43
CA ALA A 66 7.06 0.52 12.37
C ALA A 66 7.53 0.46 10.92
N PHE A 67 8.75 0.93 10.68
CA PHE A 67 9.46 0.76 9.42
C PHE A 67 10.62 -0.19 9.69
N VAL A 68 10.62 -1.32 9.01
CA VAL A 68 11.56 -2.42 9.25
C VAL A 68 12.50 -2.53 8.05
N LEU A 69 13.78 -2.34 8.29
CA LEU A 69 14.83 -2.46 7.28
C LEU A 69 15.54 -3.79 7.47
N ILE A 70 15.69 -4.54 6.39
CA ILE A 70 16.24 -5.88 6.42
C ILE A 70 17.46 -5.99 5.52
N LYS A 71 18.51 -6.63 6.03
CA LYS A 71 19.66 -7.08 5.26
C LYS A 71 19.71 -8.60 5.23
N THR A 72 20.14 -9.17 4.13
CA THR A 72 20.39 -10.59 3.99
C THR A 72 21.57 -10.82 3.04
N GLN A 73 22.24 -11.95 3.24
CA GLN A 73 23.26 -12.43 2.29
C GLN A 73 22.66 -13.44 1.30
N HIS A 74 21.39 -13.79 1.46
CA HIS A 74 20.69 -14.75 0.62
C HIS A 74 19.92 -14.04 -0.47
N HIS A 75 20.33 -14.21 -1.72
CA HIS A 75 19.72 -13.55 -2.88
C HIS A 75 19.22 -14.55 -3.93
N SER A 76 19.07 -15.83 -3.55
CA SER A 76 18.52 -16.84 -4.44
C SER A 76 17.02 -16.62 -4.65
N SER A 77 16.51 -17.07 -5.80
CA SER A 77 15.07 -17.01 -6.09
C SER A 77 14.25 -17.82 -5.09
N GLU A 78 14.80 -18.95 -4.64
CA GLU A 78 14.13 -19.80 -3.64
C GLU A 78 13.96 -19.08 -2.30
N TRP A 79 15.03 -18.46 -1.80
CA TRP A 79 14.96 -17.69 -0.56
C TRP A 79 14.02 -16.50 -0.68
N TYR A 80 14.09 -15.78 -1.80
CA TYR A 80 13.21 -14.65 -2.09
C TYR A 80 11.74 -15.08 -2.08
N CYS A 81 11.40 -16.17 -2.76
CA CYS A 81 10.01 -16.68 -2.78
C CYS A 81 9.52 -17.05 -1.39
N ARG A 82 10.39 -17.64 -0.56
CA ARG A 82 10.03 -17.96 0.83
C ARG A 82 9.74 -16.70 1.64
N LEU A 83 10.61 -15.69 1.53
CA LEU A 83 10.41 -14.41 2.21
C LEU A 83 9.08 -13.77 1.79
N VAL A 84 8.83 -13.68 0.49
CA VAL A 84 7.59 -13.10 -0.04
C VAL A 84 6.37 -13.86 0.44
N THR A 85 6.40 -15.18 0.42
CA THR A 85 5.28 -16.01 0.88
C THR A 85 4.97 -15.77 2.35
N VAL A 86 6.00 -15.78 3.20
CA VAL A 86 5.83 -15.56 4.64
C VAL A 86 5.28 -14.16 4.92
N VAL A 87 5.89 -13.14 4.34
CA VAL A 87 5.50 -11.74 4.59
C VAL A 87 4.11 -11.43 4.05
N SER A 88 3.75 -11.98 2.89
CA SER A 88 2.45 -11.75 2.27
C SER A 88 1.28 -12.29 3.11
N GLU A 89 1.53 -13.24 3.98
CA GLU A 89 0.52 -13.81 4.88
C GLU A 89 0.42 -13.08 6.22
N MET A 90 1.30 -12.12 6.47
CA MET A 90 1.30 -11.33 7.70
C MET A 90 0.40 -10.10 7.55
N PRO A 91 -0.76 -10.06 8.21
CA PRO A 91 -1.70 -8.94 8.04
C PRO A 91 -1.19 -7.63 8.60
N GLU A 92 -0.22 -7.66 9.49
CA GLU A 92 0.41 -6.45 10.05
C GLU A 92 1.25 -5.70 9.02
N VAL A 93 1.72 -6.38 7.96
CA VAL A 93 2.57 -5.78 6.93
C VAL A 93 1.68 -5.09 5.89
N LEU A 94 1.71 -3.76 5.87
CA LEU A 94 0.93 -2.94 4.95
C LEU A 94 1.70 -2.61 3.66
N GLY A 95 3.01 -2.69 3.69
CA GLY A 95 3.86 -2.46 2.53
C GLY A 95 5.15 -3.24 2.67
N PHE A 96 5.67 -3.72 1.54
CA PHE A 96 6.89 -4.50 1.50
C PHE A 96 7.59 -4.26 0.17
N TRP A 97 8.83 -3.75 0.23
CA TRP A 97 9.59 -3.36 -0.95
C TRP A 97 10.98 -3.98 -0.93
N ARG A 98 11.45 -4.42 -2.09
CA ARG A 98 12.86 -4.72 -2.29
C ARG A 98 13.58 -3.42 -2.64
N MET A 99 14.68 -3.15 -1.95
CA MET A 99 15.39 -1.88 -2.02
C MET A 99 16.71 -2.00 -2.76
N ALA A 100 17.09 -0.94 -3.44
CA ALA A 100 18.46 -0.73 -3.88
C ALA A 100 19.12 0.22 -2.88
N GLY A 101 20.24 -0.16 -2.31
CA GLY A 101 20.95 0.63 -1.32
C GLY A 101 21.54 -0.23 -0.21
N GLU A 102 21.71 0.37 0.96
CA GLU A 102 22.34 -0.32 2.09
C GLU A 102 21.52 -1.51 2.59
N TYR A 103 20.19 -1.36 2.64
CA TYR A 103 19.29 -2.40 3.07
C TYR A 103 18.62 -3.07 1.86
N ASP A 104 18.32 -4.35 1.98
CA ASP A 104 17.76 -5.14 0.90
C ASP A 104 16.24 -5.02 0.80
N TYR A 105 15.55 -4.88 1.95
CA TYR A 105 14.09 -4.81 2.02
C TYR A 105 13.63 -3.78 3.02
N LEU A 106 12.47 -3.20 2.76
CA LEU A 106 11.75 -2.30 3.66
C LEU A 106 10.32 -2.79 3.84
N MET A 107 9.88 -2.89 5.10
CA MET A 107 8.48 -3.17 5.44
C MET A 107 7.87 -2.00 6.18
N ARG A 108 6.59 -1.77 5.93
CA ARG A 108 5.75 -0.91 6.77
C ARG A 108 4.80 -1.81 7.56
N VAL A 109 4.84 -1.71 8.87
CA VAL A 109 4.10 -2.57 9.79
C VAL A 109 3.20 -1.73 10.67
N GLN A 110 1.95 -2.17 10.86
CA GLN A 110 0.98 -1.48 11.70
C GLN A 110 0.48 -2.45 12.76
N VAL A 111 0.67 -2.10 14.03
CA VAL A 111 0.30 -2.92 15.19
C VAL A 111 -0.25 -2.04 16.31
N ALA A 112 -0.77 -2.68 17.37
CA ALA A 112 -1.38 -1.97 18.47
C ALA A 112 -0.34 -1.30 19.38
N ASP A 113 0.74 -2.00 19.71
CA ASP A 113 1.74 -1.56 20.70
C ASP A 113 3.06 -2.31 20.51
N MET A 114 4.04 -2.00 21.35
CA MET A 114 5.37 -2.62 21.28
C MET A 114 5.33 -4.12 21.54
N LYS A 115 4.45 -4.58 22.40
CA LYS A 115 4.31 -6.01 22.67
C LYS A 115 3.85 -6.76 21.42
N ARG A 116 2.87 -6.22 20.70
CA ARG A 116 2.38 -6.79 19.44
C ARG A 116 3.46 -6.73 18.35
N TYR A 117 4.25 -5.67 18.34
CA TYR A 117 5.39 -5.59 17.44
C TYR A 117 6.40 -6.69 17.73
N ASP A 118 6.73 -6.92 19.00
CA ASP A 118 7.66 -7.99 19.39
C ASP A 118 7.14 -9.37 18.99
N ASP A 119 5.85 -9.63 19.14
CA ASP A 119 5.22 -10.87 18.66
C ASP A 119 5.37 -11.03 17.15
N PHE A 120 5.14 -9.95 16.39
CA PHE A 120 5.35 -9.93 14.94
C PHE A 120 6.81 -10.20 14.58
N TYR A 121 7.73 -9.50 15.24
CA TYR A 121 9.18 -9.64 15.02
C TYR A 121 9.62 -11.09 15.22
N LYS A 122 9.20 -11.73 16.30
CA LYS A 122 9.53 -13.13 16.59
C LYS A 122 9.00 -14.07 15.51
N ARG A 123 7.78 -13.86 15.05
CA ARG A 123 7.22 -14.66 13.96
C ARG A 123 8.02 -14.49 12.67
N LEU A 124 8.41 -13.27 12.35
CA LEU A 124 9.20 -12.97 11.15
C LEU A 124 10.54 -13.69 11.19
N VAL A 125 11.32 -13.49 12.25
CA VAL A 125 12.69 -14.04 12.33
C VAL A 125 12.69 -15.56 12.48
N ASN A 126 11.65 -16.14 13.07
CA ASN A 126 11.51 -17.60 13.18
C ASN A 126 11.05 -18.25 11.88
N SER A 127 10.35 -17.51 11.03
CA SER A 127 9.80 -18.03 9.78
C SER A 127 10.73 -17.87 8.58
N VAL A 128 11.67 -16.91 8.64
CA VAL A 128 12.59 -16.62 7.54
C VAL A 128 14.03 -16.73 8.05
N PRO A 129 14.74 -17.80 7.70
CA PRO A 129 16.15 -17.92 8.05
C PRO A 129 17.03 -17.00 7.20
N GLY A 130 18.17 -16.64 7.73
CA GLY A 130 19.19 -15.91 6.95
C GLY A 130 19.04 -14.41 6.91
N LEU A 131 18.25 -13.81 7.82
CA LEU A 131 18.23 -12.37 8.01
C LEU A 131 19.48 -11.97 8.80
N SER A 132 20.37 -11.17 8.19
CA SER A 132 21.62 -10.78 8.85
C SER A 132 21.45 -9.54 9.72
N ASP A 133 20.49 -8.67 9.39
CA ASP A 133 20.19 -7.48 10.17
C ASP A 133 18.70 -7.12 9.97
N VAL A 134 18.02 -6.83 11.08
CA VAL A 134 16.64 -6.37 11.08
C VAL A 134 16.58 -5.12 11.97
N THR A 135 16.51 -3.97 11.36
CA THR A 135 16.47 -2.68 12.05
C THR A 135 15.06 -2.13 12.01
N SER A 136 14.49 -1.90 13.19
CA SER A 136 13.12 -1.37 13.33
C SER A 136 13.15 0.06 13.80
N SER A 137 12.43 0.94 13.11
CA SER A 137 12.22 2.32 13.50
C SER A 137 10.74 2.59 13.63
N PHE A 138 10.36 3.36 14.64
CA PHE A 138 8.97 3.62 14.96
C PHE A 138 8.61 5.07 14.69
N ALA A 139 7.49 5.30 14.01
CA ALA A 139 6.98 6.64 13.81
C ALA A 139 6.45 7.18 15.14
N MET A 140 6.92 8.34 15.54
CA MET A 140 6.42 9.04 16.72
C MET A 140 5.09 9.73 16.44
N GLU A 141 4.93 10.20 15.21
CA GLU A 141 3.77 10.98 14.78
C GLU A 141 3.60 10.83 13.27
N GLN A 142 2.37 10.64 12.83
CA GLN A 142 2.04 10.69 11.40
C GLN A 142 1.63 12.12 11.03
N ILE A 143 2.50 12.83 10.36
CA ILE A 143 2.26 14.23 9.98
C ILE A 143 1.40 14.32 8.74
N LYS A 144 1.65 13.45 7.76
CA LYS A 144 0.88 13.37 6.54
C LYS A 144 0.82 11.94 6.04
N TYR A 145 -0.35 11.51 5.66
CA TYR A 145 -0.54 10.26 4.93
C TYR A 145 -1.68 10.41 3.95
N THR A 146 -1.44 10.08 2.70
CA THR A 146 -2.46 10.07 1.66
C THR A 146 -2.17 8.96 0.66
N THR A 147 -3.23 8.38 0.12
CA THR A 147 -3.15 7.42 -0.99
C THR A 147 -3.27 8.11 -2.34
N SER A 148 -3.52 9.42 -2.37
CA SER A 148 -3.72 10.17 -3.59
C SER A 148 -2.41 10.41 -4.34
N LEU A 149 -2.32 9.86 -5.55
CA LEU A 149 -1.15 10.03 -6.40
C LEU A 149 -1.19 11.41 -7.09
N PRO A 150 -0.03 12.07 -7.27
CA PRO A 150 0.04 13.40 -7.88
C PRO A 150 -0.10 13.33 -9.41
N ILE A 151 -1.31 13.13 -9.89
CA ILE A 151 -1.61 13.07 -11.32
C ILE A 151 -1.86 14.48 -11.82
N GLU A 152 -1.27 14.83 -12.98
CA GLU A 152 -1.50 16.09 -13.67
C GLU A 152 -2.49 15.93 -14.81
#